data_00a69be395b9b5c53da48e06160932d4
#
_entry.id   00a69be395b9b5c53da48e06160932d4
#
_cell.length_a   1.000
_cell.length_b   1.000
_cell.length_c   1.000
_cell.angle_alpha   90.00
_cell.angle_beta   90.00
_cell.angle_gamma   90.00
#
_symmetry.space_group_name_H-M   'P 1'
#
loop_
_entity.id
_entity.type
_entity.pdbx_description
1 polymer ?
#
loop_
_entity_poly.entity_id
_entity_poly.type
_entity_poly.pdbx_seq_one_letter_code
_entity_poly.pdbx_strand_id
1 'polypeptide(L)'
;MEISIARSRLEEMRADLDRTVSVLMGEHHLVRGGGAEPGDAGANLTEADRNAASVQTAITLRGEVLAALARIDDGSYGRCLDCSGPVPEPRLEARPATARCVPCQAKRDRRRY
;
A
#
# COMPACT_ATOMS: atom_id res chain seq x y z
N MET A 1 -16.56 -6.78 -9.90
CA MET A 1 -16.93 -5.96 -8.71
C MET A 1 -17.52 -4.64 -9.19
N GLU A 2 -18.63 -4.25 -8.63
CA GLU A 2 -19.22 -2.96 -8.98
C GLU A 2 -18.30 -1.80 -8.60
N ILE A 3 -18.31 -0.77 -9.44
CA ILE A 3 -17.42 0.39 -9.25
C ILE A 3 -17.70 1.09 -7.90
N SER A 4 -18.96 1.22 -7.50
CA SER A 4 -19.29 1.86 -6.23
C SER A 4 -18.75 1.07 -5.03
N ILE A 5 -18.79 -0.25 -5.09
CA ILE A 5 -18.22 -1.11 -4.04
C ILE A 5 -16.71 -1.01 -4.03
N ALA A 6 -16.10 -1.05 -5.21
CA ALA A 6 -14.65 -0.91 -5.34
C ALA A 6 -14.16 0.43 -4.79
N ARG A 7 -14.84 1.51 -5.14
CA ARG A 7 -14.52 2.86 -4.64
C ARG A 7 -14.61 2.92 -3.12
N SER A 8 -15.69 2.39 -2.56
CA SER A 8 -15.91 2.41 -1.11
C SER A 8 -14.80 1.65 -0.37
N ARG A 9 -14.45 0.46 -0.86
CA ARG A 9 -13.39 -0.35 -0.26
C ARG A 9 -12.02 0.34 -0.36
N LEU A 10 -11.72 0.92 -1.50
CA LEU A 10 -10.46 1.63 -1.71
C LEU A 10 -10.36 2.89 -0.84
N GLU A 11 -11.45 3.62 -0.66
CA GLU A 11 -11.46 4.77 0.22
C GLU A 11 -11.27 4.39 1.68
N GLU A 12 -11.87 3.28 2.13
CA GLU A 12 -11.62 2.74 3.46
C GLU A 12 -10.15 2.34 3.63
N MET A 13 -9.58 1.68 2.63
CA MET A 13 -8.16 1.30 2.66
C MET A 13 -7.27 2.54 2.73
N ARG A 14 -7.60 3.58 1.97
CA ARG A 14 -6.83 4.83 2.01
C ARG A 14 -6.89 5.45 3.41
N ALA A 15 -8.07 5.53 3.99
CA ALA A 15 -8.23 6.10 5.33
C ALA A 15 -7.43 5.29 6.37
N ASP A 16 -7.48 3.96 6.29
CA ASP A 16 -6.72 3.09 7.19
C ASP A 16 -5.22 3.29 7.02
N LEU A 17 -4.75 3.39 5.78
CA LEU A 17 -3.33 3.59 5.48
C LEU A 17 -2.87 4.98 5.94
N ASP A 18 -3.69 6.00 5.77
CA ASP A 18 -3.39 7.34 6.27
C ASP A 18 -3.22 7.33 7.78
N ARG A 19 -4.11 6.64 8.51
CA ARG A 19 -3.99 6.50 9.96
C ARG A 19 -2.73 5.73 10.35
N THR A 20 -2.45 4.65 9.63
CA THR A 20 -1.25 3.83 9.88
C THR A 20 0.01 4.65 9.71
N VAL A 21 0.12 5.40 8.63
CA VAL A 21 1.29 6.26 8.38
C VAL A 21 1.41 7.32 9.47
N SER A 22 0.30 7.95 9.84
CA SER A 22 0.31 8.97 10.90
C SER A 22 0.76 8.42 12.24
N VAL A 23 0.25 7.24 12.63
CA VAL A 23 0.62 6.61 13.89
C VAL A 23 2.10 6.22 13.88
N LEU A 24 2.56 5.58 12.82
CA LEU A 24 3.96 5.15 12.72
C LEU A 24 4.92 6.34 12.70
N MET A 25 4.59 7.40 11.99
CA MET A 25 5.40 8.61 11.97
C MET A 25 5.35 9.33 13.31
N GLY A 26 4.18 9.34 13.97
CA GLY A 26 4.02 9.92 15.30
C GLY A 26 4.85 9.18 16.34
N GLU A 27 4.82 7.86 16.33
CA GLU A 27 5.63 7.04 17.23
C GLU A 27 7.12 7.28 17.01
N HIS A 28 7.54 7.35 15.74
CA HIS A 28 8.92 7.64 15.40
C HIS A 28 9.34 9.01 15.91
N HIS A 29 8.48 10.00 15.81
CA HIS A 29 8.72 11.34 16.30
C HIS A 29 8.81 11.37 17.83
N LEU A 30 7.92 10.65 18.52
CA LEU A 30 7.94 10.54 19.97
C LEU A 30 9.21 9.89 20.50
N VAL A 31 9.69 8.84 19.82
CA VAL A 31 10.94 8.18 20.16
C VAL A 31 12.11 9.17 20.03
N ARG A 32 12.12 10.00 19.04
CA ARG A 32 13.16 11.04 18.87
C ARG A 32 13.07 12.09 19.97
N GLY A 33 11.87 12.46 20.40
CA GLY A 33 11.66 13.46 21.43
C GLY A 33 11.86 12.97 22.83
N GLY A 34 11.74 11.66 23.07
CA GLY A 34 11.75 11.04 24.37
C GLY A 34 13.13 10.79 24.97
N GLY A 35 14.20 10.99 24.22
CA GLY A 35 15.54 10.73 24.72
C GLY A 35 15.75 9.29 25.16
N ALA A 36 16.01 8.38 24.22
CA ALA A 36 16.26 6.98 24.53
C ALA A 36 17.41 6.83 25.51
N GLU A 37 17.27 5.94 26.48
CA GLU A 37 18.35 5.63 27.39
C GLU A 37 19.53 4.99 26.64
N PRO A 38 20.78 5.33 27.01
CA PRO A 38 21.95 4.81 26.28
C PRO A 38 22.04 3.28 26.18
N GLY A 39 21.46 2.57 27.15
CA GLY A 39 21.47 1.11 27.16
C GLY A 39 20.59 0.46 26.10
N ASP A 40 19.62 1.21 25.57
CA ASP A 40 18.63 0.69 24.61
C ASP A 40 18.97 1.07 23.18
N ALA A 41 20.10 1.70 22.91
CA ALA A 41 20.45 2.23 21.60
C ALA A 41 20.39 1.17 20.48
N GLY A 42 20.89 -0.06 20.74
CA GLY A 42 20.88 -1.14 19.77
C GLY A 42 19.47 -1.65 19.46
N ALA A 43 18.65 -1.84 20.48
CA ALA A 43 17.27 -2.26 20.33
C ALA A 43 16.46 -1.18 19.62
N ASN A 44 16.69 0.09 19.95
CA ASN A 44 16.01 1.22 19.34
C ASN A 44 16.32 1.34 17.84
N LEU A 45 17.55 1.05 17.44
CA LEU A 45 17.92 1.06 16.03
C LEU A 45 17.16 -0.03 15.25
N THR A 46 17.02 -1.23 15.82
CA THR A 46 16.26 -2.31 15.19
C THR A 46 14.79 -1.95 15.06
N GLU A 47 14.21 -1.36 16.09
CA GLU A 47 12.82 -0.89 16.05
C GLU A 47 12.64 0.24 15.06
N ALA A 48 13.56 1.19 14.99
CA ALA A 48 13.53 2.27 14.03
C ALA A 48 13.58 1.74 12.59
N ASP A 49 14.42 0.73 12.33
CA ASP A 49 14.50 0.10 11.02
C ASP A 49 13.18 -0.59 10.66
N ARG A 50 12.55 -1.30 11.59
CA ARG A 50 11.24 -1.94 11.38
C ARG A 50 10.16 -0.91 11.12
N ASN A 51 10.16 0.18 11.88
CA ASN A 51 9.18 1.26 11.71
C ASN A 51 9.35 1.92 10.36
N ALA A 52 10.58 2.18 9.93
CA ALA A 52 10.86 2.76 8.63
C ALA A 52 10.38 1.85 7.50
N ALA A 53 10.62 0.54 7.61
CA ALA A 53 10.15 -0.44 6.63
C ALA A 53 8.62 -0.49 6.61
N SER A 54 7.96 -0.44 7.77
CA SER A 54 6.51 -0.44 7.87
C SER A 54 5.90 0.83 7.27
N VAL A 55 6.49 1.99 7.52
CA VAL A 55 6.07 3.25 6.92
C VAL A 55 6.20 3.19 5.40
N GLN A 56 7.33 2.69 4.91
CA GLN A 56 7.56 2.59 3.47
C GLN A 56 6.55 1.66 2.80
N THR A 57 6.24 0.52 3.42
CA THR A 57 5.22 -0.40 2.92
C THR A 57 3.85 0.27 2.86
N ALA A 58 3.47 0.98 3.94
CA ALA A 58 2.18 1.68 3.99
C ALA A 58 2.10 2.78 2.93
N ILE A 59 3.18 3.53 2.71
CA ILE A 59 3.23 4.57 1.68
C ILE A 59 3.08 3.95 0.29
N THR A 60 3.75 2.83 0.03
CA THR A 60 3.64 2.12 -1.25
C THR A 60 2.21 1.64 -1.51
N LEU A 61 1.60 1.01 -0.51
CA LEU A 61 0.20 0.55 -0.61
C LEU A 61 -0.76 1.73 -0.80
N ARG A 62 -0.53 2.82 -0.10
CA ARG A 62 -1.34 4.03 -0.26
C ARG A 62 -1.26 4.56 -1.69
N GLY A 63 -0.07 4.56 -2.28
CA GLY A 63 0.12 4.95 -3.67
C GLY A 63 -0.65 4.05 -4.63
N GLU A 64 -0.66 2.74 -4.39
CA GLU A 64 -1.43 1.80 -5.20
C GLU A 64 -2.94 2.05 -5.08
N VAL A 65 -3.42 2.33 -3.88
CA VAL A 65 -4.84 2.65 -3.65
C VAL A 65 -5.24 3.94 -4.36
N LEU A 66 -4.42 4.99 -4.25
CA LEU A 66 -4.69 6.26 -4.93
C LEU A 66 -4.70 6.08 -6.45
N ALA A 67 -3.78 5.29 -6.99
CA ALA A 67 -3.75 4.99 -8.42
C ALA A 67 -5.02 4.23 -8.85
N ALA A 68 -5.48 3.29 -8.03
CA ALA A 68 -6.71 2.55 -8.31
C ALA A 68 -7.93 3.47 -8.32
N LEU A 69 -8.01 4.39 -7.36
CA LEU A 69 -9.09 5.40 -7.32
C LEU A 69 -9.07 6.28 -8.56
N ALA A 70 -7.88 6.68 -9.02
CA ALA A 70 -7.73 7.45 -10.24
C ALA A 70 -8.23 6.66 -11.47
N ARG A 71 -7.96 5.36 -11.52
CA ARG A 71 -8.46 4.50 -12.60
C ARG A 71 -9.98 4.37 -12.58
N ILE A 72 -10.59 4.37 -11.40
CA ILE A 72 -12.06 4.41 -11.30
C ILE A 72 -12.59 5.70 -11.95
N ASP A 73 -11.93 6.82 -11.67
CA ASP A 73 -12.35 8.12 -12.20
C ASP A 73 -12.18 8.22 -13.71
N ASP A 74 -11.13 7.60 -14.27
CA ASP A 74 -10.90 7.65 -15.72
C ASP A 74 -11.54 6.48 -16.49
N GLY A 75 -12.20 5.56 -15.80
CA GLY A 75 -12.92 4.44 -16.42
C GLY A 75 -12.05 3.24 -16.76
N SER A 76 -10.79 3.20 -16.36
CA SER A 76 -9.89 2.09 -16.67
C SER A 76 -9.76 1.06 -15.55
N TYR A 77 -10.46 1.24 -14.45
CA TYR A 77 -10.41 0.29 -13.34
C TYR A 77 -10.86 -1.11 -13.79
N GLY A 78 -10.15 -2.13 -13.34
CA GLY A 78 -10.44 -3.52 -13.72
C GLY A 78 -9.74 -3.98 -14.97
N ARG A 79 -8.96 -3.12 -15.62
CA ARG A 79 -8.13 -3.49 -16.78
C ARG A 79 -6.67 -3.55 -16.37
N CYS A 80 -5.97 -4.55 -16.89
CA CYS A 80 -4.54 -4.71 -16.64
C CYS A 80 -3.76 -3.54 -17.26
N LEU A 81 -2.83 -2.96 -16.52
CA LEU A 81 -1.99 -1.87 -17.03
C LEU A 81 -1.07 -2.31 -18.17
N ASP A 82 -0.67 -3.57 -18.18
CA ASP A 82 0.32 -4.06 -19.14
C ASP A 82 -0.30 -4.62 -20.41
N CYS A 83 -1.38 -5.42 -20.32
CA CYS A 83 -1.98 -6.08 -21.47
C CYS A 83 -3.35 -5.52 -21.86
N SER A 84 -3.89 -4.60 -21.09
CA SER A 84 -5.22 -4.00 -21.29
C SER A 84 -6.39 -4.99 -21.23
N GLY A 85 -6.12 -6.24 -20.89
CA GLY A 85 -7.17 -7.24 -20.69
C GLY A 85 -7.83 -7.09 -19.33
N PRO A 86 -8.92 -7.84 -19.09
CA PRO A 86 -9.61 -7.73 -17.81
C PRO A 86 -8.80 -8.37 -16.69
N VAL A 87 -8.83 -7.74 -15.51
CA VAL A 87 -8.34 -8.36 -14.28
C VAL A 87 -9.49 -9.21 -13.73
N PRO A 88 -9.26 -10.48 -13.39
CA PRO A 88 -10.33 -11.35 -12.89
C PRO A 88 -11.01 -10.78 -11.66
N GLU A 89 -12.35 -10.92 -11.59
CA GLU A 89 -13.12 -10.43 -10.45
C GLU A 89 -12.66 -10.96 -9.10
N PRO A 90 -12.36 -12.28 -8.94
CA PRO A 90 -11.86 -12.76 -7.65
C PRO A 90 -10.57 -12.07 -7.21
N ARG A 91 -9.72 -11.70 -8.17
CA ARG A 91 -8.49 -10.98 -7.86
C ARG A 91 -8.80 -9.55 -7.39
N LEU A 92 -9.75 -8.88 -8.03
CA LEU A 92 -10.18 -7.54 -7.61
C LEU A 92 -10.83 -7.58 -6.23
N GLU A 93 -11.64 -8.60 -5.95
CA GLU A 93 -12.26 -8.76 -4.64
C GLU A 93 -11.22 -9.00 -3.53
N ALA A 94 -10.20 -9.79 -3.83
CA ALA A 94 -9.12 -10.06 -2.87
C ALA A 94 -8.19 -8.86 -2.70
N ARG A 95 -7.90 -8.16 -3.80
CA ARG A 95 -6.97 -7.02 -3.81
C ARG A 95 -7.52 -5.90 -4.69
N PRO A 96 -8.39 -5.04 -4.15
CA PRO A 96 -9.04 -4.00 -4.97
C PRO A 96 -8.07 -3.03 -5.63
N ALA A 97 -6.88 -2.85 -5.07
CA ALA A 97 -5.88 -1.94 -5.62
C ALA A 97 -4.99 -2.58 -6.69
N THR A 98 -5.21 -3.84 -7.03
CA THR A 98 -4.39 -4.53 -8.03
C THR A 98 -4.50 -3.85 -9.39
N ALA A 99 -3.38 -3.70 -10.07
CA ALA A 99 -3.30 -3.01 -11.35
C ALA A 99 -3.10 -3.96 -12.52
N ARG A 100 -2.77 -5.23 -12.26
CA ARG A 100 -2.37 -6.18 -13.30
C ARG A 100 -3.04 -7.52 -13.10
N CYS A 101 -3.25 -8.23 -14.23
CA CYS A 101 -3.69 -9.61 -14.19
C CYS A 101 -2.55 -10.49 -13.66
N VAL A 102 -2.88 -11.73 -13.30
CA VAL A 102 -1.88 -12.65 -12.72
C VAL A 102 -0.68 -12.87 -13.63
N PRO A 103 -0.86 -13.18 -14.93
CA PRO A 103 0.31 -13.39 -15.81
C PRO A 103 1.20 -12.15 -15.94
N CYS A 104 0.63 -10.96 -16.03
CA CYS A 104 1.41 -9.74 -16.17
C CYS A 104 2.13 -9.39 -14.87
N GLN A 105 1.49 -9.59 -13.73
CA GLN A 105 2.12 -9.38 -12.43
C GLN A 105 3.29 -10.35 -12.25
N ALA A 106 3.12 -11.60 -12.65
CA ALA A 106 4.19 -12.60 -12.57
C ALA A 106 5.38 -12.22 -13.44
N LYS A 107 5.14 -11.70 -14.65
CA LYS A 107 6.22 -11.21 -15.53
C LYS A 107 6.97 -10.05 -14.89
N ARG A 108 6.25 -9.12 -14.28
CA ARG A 108 6.85 -7.98 -13.62
C ARG A 108 7.70 -8.40 -12.42
N ASP A 109 7.20 -9.34 -11.62
CA ASP A 109 7.92 -9.86 -10.48
C ASP A 109 9.21 -10.59 -10.91
N ARG A 110 9.17 -11.33 -12.00
CA ARG A 110 10.37 -11.98 -12.55
C ARG A 110 11.43 -11.00 -13.03
N ARG A 111 11.02 -9.82 -13.52
CA ARG A 111 11.96 -8.79 -13.95
C ARG A 111 12.69 -8.12 -12.80
N ARG A 112 12.15 -8.22 -11.58
CA ARG A 112 12.79 -7.65 -10.39
C ARG A 112 13.92 -8.50 -9.86
N TYR A 113 14.00 -9.75 -10.29
CA TYR A 113 15.05 -10.67 -9.93
C TYR A 113 15.94 -10.93 -11.16
#